data_b02243c2801ef265fb64e3c410acf14b
#
_entry.id   b02243c2801ef265fb64e3c410acf14b
#
_cell.length_a   1.000
_cell.length_b   1.000
_cell.length_c   1.000
_cell.angle_alpha   90.00
_cell.angle_beta   90.00
_cell.angle_gamma   90.00
#
_symmetry.space_group_name_H-M   'P 1'
#
loop_
_entity.id
_entity.type
_entity.pdbx_description
1 polymer ?
#
loop_
_entity_poly.entity_id
_entity_poly.type
_entity_poly.pdbx_seq_one_letter_code
_entity_poly.pdbx_strand_id
1 'polypeptide(L)'
;MSDFEPFYNVDLSYEDNYARGPFGEFAAALRGDVPAGEAASPAKSSFLGIPVDLPFGIPAGPLLNERFTTAAFRMGFDIATYKTVRSRAWGCNPFPNVLAVHPTSADGSLTPGSAELDEGVLADADYRLPISISNSFGVPSRDPDEWQPDMRRAIAAAGPGKKEYAEQNVSKEMEQTMEAQP
;
A
#
# COMPACT_ATOMS: atom_id res chain seq x y z
N MET A 1 -10.16 19.45 -13.74
CA MET A 1 -9.68 18.15 -13.24
C MET A 1 -9.45 18.36 -11.76
N SER A 2 -10.02 17.56 -10.88
CA SER A 2 -9.68 17.64 -9.47
C SER A 2 -8.19 17.32 -9.36
N ASP A 3 -7.43 18.19 -8.70
CA ASP A 3 -6.02 17.96 -8.40
C ASP A 3 -5.92 16.81 -7.41
N PHE A 4 -6.00 15.56 -7.94
CA PHE A 4 -5.82 14.37 -7.14
C PHE A 4 -4.35 14.26 -6.76
N GLU A 5 -4.04 14.55 -5.52
CA GLU A 5 -2.71 14.34 -4.96
C GLU A 5 -2.57 12.88 -4.50
N PRO A 6 -1.65 12.11 -5.06
CA PRO A 6 -1.43 10.73 -4.67
C PRO A 6 -0.91 10.66 -3.23
N PHE A 7 -1.24 9.56 -2.53
CA PHE A 7 -0.78 9.36 -1.15
C PHE A 7 0.72 9.02 -1.02
N TYR A 8 1.38 8.66 -2.12
CA TYR A 8 2.82 8.46 -2.24
C TYR A 8 3.38 9.47 -3.24
N ASN A 9 4.42 10.21 -2.86
CA ASN A 9 5.06 11.16 -3.75
C ASN A 9 6.18 10.47 -4.53
N VAL A 10 6.03 10.35 -5.84
CA VAL A 10 6.98 9.68 -6.74
C VAL A 10 8.30 10.43 -6.93
N ASP A 11 8.31 11.74 -6.64
CA ASP A 11 9.50 12.58 -6.71
C ASP A 11 10.38 12.52 -5.47
N LEU A 12 9.95 11.76 -4.46
CA LEU A 12 10.69 11.54 -3.22
C LEU A 12 11.19 10.10 -3.13
N SER A 13 12.31 9.93 -2.41
CA SER A 13 12.81 8.60 -2.10
C SER A 13 11.82 7.78 -1.26
N TYR A 14 11.99 6.47 -1.23
CA TYR A 14 11.25 5.59 -0.32
C TYR A 14 11.39 6.03 1.14
N GLU A 15 12.60 6.38 1.55
CA GLU A 15 12.88 6.82 2.92
C GLU A 15 12.18 8.14 3.28
N ASP A 16 12.15 9.09 2.35
CA ASP A 16 11.43 10.35 2.53
C ASP A 16 9.92 10.14 2.63
N ASN A 17 9.35 9.30 1.76
CA ASN A 17 7.93 8.92 1.82
C ASN A 17 7.62 8.22 3.15
N TYR A 18 8.46 7.27 3.56
CA TYR A 18 8.30 6.57 4.84
C TYR A 18 8.32 7.53 6.04
N ALA A 19 9.26 8.47 6.06
CA ALA A 19 9.44 9.43 7.14
C ALA A 19 8.35 10.52 7.18
N ARG A 20 7.91 11.02 6.02
CA ARG A 20 6.93 12.12 5.94
C ARG A 20 5.48 11.63 6.07
N GLY A 21 5.23 10.38 5.66
CA GLY A 21 3.96 9.68 5.73
C GLY A 21 2.97 10.13 4.79
N PRO A 22 1.72 9.66 4.70
CA PRO A 22 0.95 9.80 3.48
C PRO A 22 0.72 11.27 3.10
N PHE A 23 0.47 11.49 1.80
CA PHE A 23 0.13 12.78 1.19
C PHE A 23 -1.36 12.79 0.78
N GLY A 24 -1.82 13.90 0.23
CA GLY A 24 -3.16 14.04 -0.31
C GLY A 24 -4.28 13.71 0.67
N GLU A 25 -5.31 13.05 0.20
CA GLU A 25 -6.47 12.66 0.98
C GLU A 25 -6.13 11.70 2.14
N PHE A 26 -5.12 10.86 1.97
CA PHE A 26 -4.62 10.01 3.06
C PHE A 26 -4.01 10.85 4.20
N ALA A 27 -3.29 11.92 3.87
CA ALA A 27 -2.78 12.84 4.89
C ALA A 27 -3.93 13.56 5.62
N ALA A 28 -4.95 13.99 4.88
CA ALA A 28 -6.15 14.61 5.45
C ALA A 28 -6.89 13.63 6.39
N ALA A 29 -7.08 12.39 5.96
CA ALA A 29 -7.68 11.33 6.77
C ALA A 29 -6.85 11.05 8.04
N LEU A 30 -5.52 11.03 7.92
CA LEU A 30 -4.63 10.83 9.08
C LEU A 30 -4.77 11.95 10.12
N ARG A 31 -5.02 13.19 9.69
CA ARG A 31 -5.27 14.33 10.59
C ARG A 31 -6.70 14.35 11.15
N GLY A 32 -7.63 13.61 10.54
CA GLY A 32 -9.05 13.65 10.87
C GLY A 32 -9.83 14.76 10.16
N ASP A 33 -9.28 15.31 9.08
CA ASP A 33 -9.90 16.38 8.29
C ASP A 33 -10.95 15.85 7.29
N VAL A 34 -10.96 14.54 7.04
CA VAL A 34 -11.95 13.85 6.21
C VAL A 34 -12.97 13.17 7.10
N PRO A 35 -14.29 13.30 6.84
CA PRO A 35 -15.28 12.52 7.57
C PRO A 35 -14.94 11.03 7.47
N ALA A 36 -15.02 10.33 8.60
CA ALA A 36 -14.90 8.87 8.59
C ALA A 36 -15.94 8.33 7.58
N GLY A 37 -15.49 7.46 6.68
CA GLY A 37 -16.39 6.84 5.71
C GLY A 37 -17.58 6.25 6.48
N GLU A 38 -18.81 6.57 6.06
CA GLU A 38 -20.00 6.00 6.67
C GLU A 38 -19.92 4.47 6.54
N ALA A 39 -20.05 3.78 7.68
CA ALA A 39 -20.21 2.35 7.67
C ALA A 39 -21.43 2.00 6.79
N ALA A 40 -21.19 1.39 5.65
CA ALA A 40 -22.28 0.82 4.88
C ALA A 40 -23.02 -0.21 5.75
N SER A 41 -24.30 -0.45 5.45
CA SER A 41 -25.21 -1.40 6.13
C SER A 41 -24.52 -2.61 6.79
N PRO A 42 -25.13 -3.21 7.82
CA PRO A 42 -24.48 -4.24 8.64
C PRO A 42 -23.82 -5.32 7.80
N ALA A 43 -22.67 -5.76 8.25
CA ALA A 43 -21.74 -6.68 7.60
C ALA A 43 -22.46 -7.84 6.88
N LYS A 44 -22.40 -7.84 5.57
CA LYS A 44 -22.96 -8.91 4.71
C LYS A 44 -21.89 -9.83 4.14
N SER A 45 -20.62 -9.52 4.41
CA SER A 45 -19.46 -10.22 3.87
C SER A 45 -18.54 -10.65 4.99
N SER A 46 -17.67 -11.60 4.71
CA SER A 46 -16.59 -11.98 5.63
C SER A 46 -15.27 -12.15 4.88
N PHE A 47 -14.19 -11.75 5.51
CA PHE A 47 -12.83 -11.98 5.05
C PHE A 47 -12.10 -12.83 6.09
N LEU A 48 -11.59 -14.00 5.69
CA LEU A 48 -10.97 -14.98 6.60
C LEU A 48 -11.83 -15.34 7.84
N GLY A 49 -13.16 -15.40 7.67
CA GLY A 49 -14.10 -15.70 8.74
C GLY A 49 -14.45 -14.49 9.62
N ILE A 50 -13.95 -13.32 9.31
CA ILE A 50 -14.19 -12.07 10.04
C ILE A 50 -15.22 -11.25 9.26
N PRO A 51 -16.32 -10.75 9.91
CA PRO A 51 -17.29 -9.90 9.23
C PRO A 51 -16.64 -8.61 8.73
N VAL A 52 -16.92 -8.16 7.52
CA VAL A 52 -16.47 -6.90 6.93
C VAL A 52 -17.67 -6.15 6.35
N ASP A 53 -17.73 -4.84 6.57
CA ASP A 53 -18.76 -3.99 6.00
C ASP A 53 -18.44 -3.69 4.52
N LEU A 54 -17.20 -3.41 4.23
CA LEU A 54 -16.68 -3.17 2.88
C LEU A 54 -15.68 -4.29 2.51
N PRO A 55 -16.06 -5.27 1.65
CA PRO A 55 -15.16 -6.34 1.22
C PRO A 55 -14.16 -5.84 0.16
N PHE A 56 -13.52 -4.73 0.43
CA PHE A 56 -12.55 -4.06 -0.42
C PHE A 56 -11.40 -3.57 0.44
N GLY A 57 -10.18 -3.73 -0.02
CA GLY A 57 -9.00 -3.40 0.77
C GLY A 57 -7.78 -3.00 -0.04
N ILE A 58 -6.75 -2.60 0.67
CA ILE A 58 -5.47 -2.20 0.09
C ILE A 58 -4.47 -3.35 0.31
N PRO A 59 -3.85 -3.87 -0.78
CA PRO A 59 -2.88 -4.95 -0.70
C PRO A 59 -1.56 -4.51 -0.07
N ALA A 60 -0.69 -5.49 0.21
CA ALA A 60 0.67 -5.23 0.69
C ALA A 60 1.47 -4.41 -0.33
N GLY A 61 2.25 -3.47 0.17
CA GLY A 61 3.15 -2.61 -0.62
C GLY A 61 2.88 -1.12 -0.45
N PRO A 62 1.69 -0.60 -0.79
CA PRO A 62 1.41 0.84 -0.72
C PRO A 62 1.40 1.41 0.70
N LEU A 63 0.98 0.63 1.70
CA LEU A 63 0.86 1.07 3.10
C LEU A 63 2.20 0.89 3.82
N LEU A 64 3.06 1.90 3.75
CA LEU A 64 4.47 1.80 4.16
C LEU A 64 4.67 1.59 5.67
N ASN A 65 3.81 2.16 6.51
CA ASN A 65 3.89 2.12 7.96
C ASN A 65 2.51 2.39 8.61
N GLU A 66 2.48 2.48 9.92
CA GLU A 66 1.27 2.70 10.72
C GLU A 66 0.47 3.93 10.30
N ARG A 67 1.13 4.99 9.83
CA ARG A 67 0.44 6.23 9.42
C ARG A 67 -0.37 6.02 8.14
N PHE A 68 0.18 5.29 7.15
CA PHE A 68 -0.53 4.93 5.92
C PHE A 68 -1.70 3.98 6.23
N THR A 69 -1.46 2.98 7.06
CA THR A 69 -2.49 2.00 7.45
C THR A 69 -3.62 2.66 8.26
N THR A 70 -3.27 3.54 9.21
CA THR A 70 -4.25 4.32 9.98
C THR A 70 -5.10 5.22 9.07
N ALA A 71 -4.47 5.88 8.08
CA ALA A 71 -5.19 6.68 7.11
C ALA A 71 -6.18 5.84 6.30
N ALA A 72 -5.77 4.66 5.83
CA ALA A 72 -6.65 3.74 5.11
C ALA A 72 -7.89 3.36 5.94
N PHE A 73 -7.71 3.00 7.22
CA PHE A 73 -8.83 2.69 8.12
C PHE A 73 -9.77 3.90 8.33
N ARG A 74 -9.21 5.11 8.45
CA ARG A 74 -10.00 6.34 8.60
C ARG A 74 -10.77 6.70 7.33
N MET A 75 -10.27 6.35 6.17
CA MET A 75 -10.97 6.49 4.89
C MET A 75 -12.06 5.43 4.68
N GLY A 76 -12.23 4.48 5.58
CA GLY A 76 -13.30 3.49 5.54
C GLY A 76 -12.92 2.13 4.95
N PHE A 77 -11.65 1.90 4.61
CA PHE A 77 -11.21 0.56 4.23
C PHE A 77 -11.27 -0.37 5.43
N ASP A 78 -11.89 -1.54 5.26
CA ASP A 78 -11.96 -2.55 6.32
C ASP A 78 -10.80 -3.52 6.27
N ILE A 79 -10.17 -3.66 5.10
CA ILE A 79 -9.05 -4.55 4.87
C ILE A 79 -7.83 -3.70 4.48
N ALA A 80 -6.82 -3.68 5.32
CA ALA A 80 -5.57 -2.98 5.05
C ALA A 80 -4.40 -3.93 5.34
N THR A 81 -3.62 -4.23 4.29
CA THR A 81 -2.47 -5.11 4.43
C THR A 81 -1.22 -4.27 4.65
N TYR A 82 -0.56 -4.47 5.77
CA TYR A 82 0.69 -3.79 6.09
C TYR A 82 1.77 -4.07 5.03
N LYS A 83 2.73 -3.16 4.87
CA LYS A 83 3.88 -3.33 3.98
C LYS A 83 4.56 -4.67 4.23
N THR A 84 4.85 -5.41 3.16
CA THR A 84 5.65 -6.64 3.26
C THR A 84 6.92 -6.39 4.05
N VAL A 85 7.18 -7.24 5.03
CA VAL A 85 8.32 -7.14 5.94
C VAL A 85 9.26 -8.33 5.78
N ARG A 86 10.47 -8.18 6.29
CA ARG A 86 11.49 -9.23 6.33
C ARG A 86 11.92 -9.51 7.78
N SER A 87 12.59 -10.63 7.99
CA SER A 87 13.17 -11.02 9.29
C SER A 87 14.36 -10.15 9.72
N ARG A 88 14.79 -9.20 8.87
CA ARG A 88 15.86 -8.24 9.13
C ARG A 88 15.65 -6.97 8.31
N ALA A 89 16.32 -5.90 8.69
CA ALA A 89 16.37 -4.68 7.89
C ALA A 89 16.88 -4.96 6.46
N TRP A 90 16.24 -4.34 5.48
CA TRP A 90 16.60 -4.45 4.07
C TRP A 90 16.37 -3.11 3.38
N GLY A 91 17.41 -2.58 2.75
CA GLY A 91 17.36 -1.28 2.08
C GLY A 91 16.49 -1.30 0.82
N CYS A 92 15.93 -0.15 0.49
CA CYS A 92 15.29 0.08 -0.79
C CYS A 92 16.34 0.12 -1.90
N ASN A 93 15.97 -0.34 -3.10
CA ASN A 93 16.78 -0.12 -4.29
C ASN A 93 16.98 1.38 -4.55
N PRO A 94 18.03 1.78 -5.30
CA PRO A 94 18.28 3.19 -5.61
C PRO A 94 17.09 3.89 -6.24
N PHE A 95 16.85 5.14 -5.83
CA PHE A 95 15.85 6.01 -6.44
C PHE A 95 16.25 6.37 -7.90
N PRO A 96 15.28 6.54 -8.83
CA PRO A 96 13.82 6.53 -8.65
C PRO A 96 13.23 5.12 -8.59
N ASN A 97 12.16 4.93 -7.79
CA ASN A 97 11.56 3.61 -7.57
C ASN A 97 10.19 3.42 -8.24
N VAL A 98 9.54 4.48 -8.65
CA VAL A 98 8.30 4.45 -9.44
C VAL A 98 8.55 5.20 -10.73
N LEU A 99 8.28 4.55 -11.85
CA LEU A 99 8.44 5.16 -13.18
C LEU A 99 7.18 4.93 -14.01
N ALA A 100 6.88 5.91 -14.85
CA ALA A 100 5.86 5.77 -15.89
C ALA A 100 6.35 4.79 -16.97
N VAL A 101 5.44 3.98 -17.49
CA VAL A 101 5.69 3.02 -18.59
C VAL A 101 4.85 3.44 -19.79
N HIS A 102 5.43 3.42 -20.96
CA HIS A 102 4.80 3.90 -22.17
C HIS A 102 4.65 2.78 -23.22
N PRO A 103 3.62 1.88 -23.08
CA PRO A 103 3.33 0.88 -24.11
C PRO A 103 2.96 1.58 -25.41
N THR A 104 3.40 1.04 -26.55
CA THR A 104 3.11 1.63 -27.86
C THR A 104 1.68 1.35 -28.33
N SER A 105 1.03 0.30 -27.82
CA SER A 105 -0.36 0.00 -28.13
C SER A 105 -1.32 0.97 -27.44
N ALA A 106 -2.36 1.40 -28.13
CA ALA A 106 -3.34 2.37 -27.63
C ALA A 106 -4.13 1.88 -26.39
N ASP A 107 -4.27 0.56 -26.22
CA ASP A 107 -4.96 -0.09 -25.10
C ASP A 107 -3.99 -0.57 -24.01
N GLY A 108 -2.68 -0.32 -24.17
CA GLY A 108 -1.65 -0.74 -23.21
C GLY A 108 -1.32 -2.24 -23.30
N SER A 109 -1.89 -2.98 -24.24
CA SER A 109 -1.59 -4.39 -24.41
C SER A 109 -0.23 -4.62 -25.07
N LEU A 110 0.45 -5.69 -24.67
CA LEU A 110 1.68 -6.14 -25.35
C LEU A 110 1.33 -7.19 -26.39
N THR A 111 1.73 -6.95 -27.63
CA THR A 111 1.50 -7.91 -28.71
C THR A 111 2.53 -9.04 -28.62
N PRO A 112 2.11 -10.32 -28.60
CA PRO A 112 3.06 -11.43 -28.64
C PRO A 112 4.03 -11.34 -29.82
N GLY A 113 5.33 -11.52 -29.56
CA GLY A 113 6.39 -11.37 -30.54
C GLY A 113 6.74 -9.95 -30.95
N SER A 114 6.21 -8.94 -30.24
CA SER A 114 6.65 -7.54 -30.39
C SER A 114 8.00 -7.31 -29.72
N ALA A 115 8.75 -6.31 -30.16
CA ALA A 115 9.99 -5.89 -29.50
C ALA A 115 9.75 -5.50 -28.02
N GLU A 116 8.60 -4.90 -27.70
CA GLU A 116 8.23 -4.56 -26.35
C GLU A 116 8.11 -5.78 -25.41
N LEU A 117 7.66 -6.92 -25.93
CA LEU A 117 7.54 -8.15 -25.15
C LEU A 117 8.93 -8.76 -24.89
N ASP A 118 9.82 -8.70 -25.88
CA ASP A 118 11.14 -9.31 -25.80
C ASP A 118 12.19 -8.37 -25.16
N GLU A 119 12.13 -7.08 -25.45
CA GLU A 119 13.12 -6.07 -25.03
C GLU A 119 12.65 -5.24 -23.84
N GLY A 120 11.35 -5.27 -23.52
CA GLY A 120 10.71 -4.47 -22.48
C GLY A 120 10.17 -3.13 -23.00
N VAL A 121 9.46 -2.45 -22.14
CA VAL A 121 8.86 -1.15 -22.41
C VAL A 121 9.70 -0.06 -21.76
N LEU A 122 9.91 1.06 -22.46
CA LEU A 122 10.61 2.21 -21.91
C LEU A 122 9.88 2.75 -20.68
N ALA A 123 10.62 3.05 -19.64
CA ALA A 123 10.13 3.68 -18.42
C ALA A 123 10.94 4.93 -18.10
N ASP A 124 10.25 6.00 -17.74
CA ASP A 124 10.84 7.29 -17.41
C ASP A 124 10.02 8.06 -16.35
N ALA A 125 10.30 9.34 -16.15
CA ALA A 125 9.60 10.21 -15.20
C ALA A 125 8.52 11.09 -15.87
N ASP A 126 8.04 10.76 -17.06
CA ASP A 126 6.96 11.49 -17.74
C ASP A 126 5.60 10.85 -17.42
N TYR A 127 4.97 11.30 -16.32
CA TYR A 127 3.71 10.75 -15.80
C TYR A 127 2.48 11.34 -16.48
N ARG A 128 2.33 11.10 -17.77
CA ARG A 128 1.17 11.55 -18.58
C ARG A 128 0.03 10.55 -18.57
N LEU A 129 -1.19 11.02 -18.80
CA LEU A 129 -2.37 10.16 -18.92
C LEU A 129 -2.53 9.61 -20.37
N PRO A 130 -3.05 8.35 -20.54
CA PRO A 130 -3.33 7.38 -19.48
C PRO A 130 -2.03 6.89 -18.84
N ILE A 131 -2.04 6.71 -17.51
CA ILE A 131 -0.83 6.37 -16.77
C ILE A 131 -0.73 4.85 -16.56
N SER A 132 0.43 4.29 -16.90
CA SER A 132 0.89 2.98 -16.47
C SER A 132 2.18 3.17 -15.70
N ILE A 133 2.40 2.41 -14.65
CA ILE A 133 3.59 2.54 -13.81
C ILE A 133 4.24 1.18 -13.55
N SER A 134 5.54 1.22 -13.32
CA SER A 134 6.33 0.13 -12.76
C SER A 134 6.97 0.57 -11.45
N ASN A 135 7.41 -0.38 -10.63
CA ASN A 135 8.18 -0.07 -9.43
C ASN A 135 9.39 -0.98 -9.29
N SER A 136 10.40 -0.48 -8.55
CA SER A 136 11.66 -1.17 -8.34
C SER A 136 12.12 -1.08 -6.88
N PHE A 137 11.22 -1.14 -5.91
CA PHE A 137 11.56 -0.96 -4.49
C PHE A 137 12.47 -2.06 -3.92
N GLY A 138 12.39 -3.30 -4.43
CA GLY A 138 13.19 -4.42 -3.93
C GLY A 138 12.74 -4.95 -2.57
N VAL A 139 11.47 -4.77 -2.21
CA VAL A 139 10.86 -5.22 -0.94
C VAL A 139 11.65 -4.73 0.28
N PRO A 140 11.82 -3.40 0.46
CA PRO A 140 12.52 -2.85 1.61
C PRO A 140 11.76 -3.15 2.91
N SER A 141 12.51 -3.34 4.00
CA SER A 141 11.95 -3.61 5.33
C SER A 141 12.75 -2.89 6.40
N ARG A 142 12.05 -2.40 7.42
CA ARG A 142 12.69 -2.04 8.68
C ARG A 142 13.08 -3.31 9.43
N ASP A 143 13.87 -3.13 10.47
CA ASP A 143 14.18 -4.22 11.40
C ASP A 143 12.91 -4.67 12.15
N PRO A 144 12.79 -5.96 12.54
CA PRO A 144 11.68 -6.43 13.35
C PRO A 144 11.41 -5.61 14.62
N ASP A 145 12.45 -5.10 15.25
CA ASP A 145 12.30 -4.25 16.43
C ASP A 145 11.65 -2.88 16.14
N GLU A 146 11.62 -2.45 14.87
CA GLU A 146 10.95 -1.24 14.41
C GLU A 146 9.55 -1.53 13.84
N TRP A 147 9.42 -2.49 12.89
CA TRP A 147 8.14 -2.70 12.22
C TRP A 147 7.09 -3.38 13.09
N GLN A 148 7.47 -4.25 14.04
CA GLN A 148 6.49 -4.89 14.94
C GLN A 148 5.76 -3.88 15.85
N PRO A 149 6.45 -2.96 16.56
CA PRO A 149 5.77 -1.91 17.30
C PRO A 149 4.94 -0.97 16.43
N ASP A 150 5.42 -0.67 15.22
CA ASP A 150 4.72 0.15 14.24
C ASP A 150 3.38 -0.48 13.85
N MET A 151 3.39 -1.75 13.50
CA MET A 151 2.22 -2.55 13.17
C MET A 151 1.21 -2.59 14.35
N ARG A 152 1.69 -2.76 15.59
CA ARG A 152 0.82 -2.70 16.78
C ARG A 152 0.14 -1.35 16.93
N ARG A 153 0.82 -0.24 16.59
CA ARG A 153 0.19 1.10 16.60
C ARG A 153 -0.89 1.22 15.54
N ALA A 154 -0.67 0.69 14.33
CA ALA A 154 -1.68 0.64 13.28
C ALA A 154 -2.95 -0.10 13.74
N ILE A 155 -2.80 -1.27 14.34
CA ILE A 155 -3.89 -2.05 14.91
C ILE A 155 -4.64 -1.26 16.00
N ALA A 156 -3.91 -0.63 16.91
CA ALA A 156 -4.51 0.16 17.98
C ALA A 156 -5.31 1.36 17.44
N ALA A 157 -4.88 1.95 16.32
CA ALA A 157 -5.54 3.08 15.68
C ALA A 157 -6.78 2.69 14.86
N ALA A 158 -6.96 1.41 14.52
CA ALA A 158 -8.09 0.93 13.74
C ALA A 158 -9.46 1.12 14.44
N GLY A 159 -9.47 1.25 15.77
CA GLY A 159 -10.67 1.49 16.55
C GLY A 159 -11.51 0.23 16.86
N PRO A 160 -12.59 0.35 17.64
CA PRO A 160 -13.46 -0.77 17.99
C PRO A 160 -14.14 -1.33 16.74
N GLY A 161 -14.17 -2.61 16.56
CA GLY A 161 -14.74 -3.29 15.38
C GLY A 161 -13.75 -3.48 14.23
N LYS A 162 -12.89 -2.52 13.92
CA LYS A 162 -11.78 -2.69 12.97
C LYS A 162 -10.53 -3.26 13.63
N LYS A 163 -10.38 -3.07 14.92
CA LYS A 163 -9.23 -3.53 15.71
C LYS A 163 -9.04 -5.05 15.69
N GLU A 164 -10.11 -5.81 15.80
CA GLU A 164 -10.04 -7.29 15.73
C GLU A 164 -9.58 -7.77 14.34
N TYR A 165 -9.99 -7.08 13.28
CA TYR A 165 -9.58 -7.38 11.91
C TYR A 165 -8.09 -7.17 11.70
N ALA A 166 -7.61 -6.02 12.11
CA ALA A 166 -6.21 -5.70 11.98
C ALA A 166 -5.34 -6.70 12.76
N GLU A 167 -5.72 -7.04 14.00
CA GLU A 167 -4.98 -8.00 14.84
C GLU A 167 -4.93 -9.39 14.23
N GLN A 168 -6.04 -9.92 13.73
CA GLN A 168 -6.08 -11.28 13.16
C GLN A 168 -5.35 -11.37 11.83
N ASN A 169 -5.49 -10.39 10.94
CA ASN A 169 -4.82 -10.41 9.66
C ASN A 169 -3.31 -10.21 9.80
N VAL A 170 -2.91 -9.29 10.66
CA VAL A 170 -1.49 -9.05 10.96
C VAL A 170 -0.85 -10.27 11.63
N SER A 171 -1.52 -10.89 12.59
CA SER A 171 -0.99 -12.10 13.26
C SER A 171 -0.85 -13.26 12.30
N LYS A 172 -1.84 -13.50 11.41
CA LYS A 172 -1.76 -14.58 10.42
C LYS A 172 -0.70 -14.35 9.36
N GLU A 173 -0.54 -13.12 8.86
CA GLU A 173 0.55 -12.80 7.93
C GLU A 173 1.93 -12.92 8.61
N MET A 174 2.05 -12.53 9.88
CA MET A 174 3.28 -12.72 10.64
C MET A 174 3.62 -14.21 10.81
N GLU A 175 2.65 -15.05 11.17
CA GLU A 175 2.84 -16.50 11.28
C GLU A 175 3.22 -17.13 9.94
N GLN A 176 2.52 -16.80 8.86
CA GLN A 176 2.84 -17.29 7.51
C GLN A 176 4.19 -16.81 7.01
N THR A 177 4.58 -15.56 7.32
CA THR A 177 5.89 -15.03 6.93
C THR A 177 7.02 -15.65 7.75
N MET A 178 6.78 -16.00 9.01
CA MET A 178 7.76 -16.67 9.85
C MET A 178 7.90 -18.16 9.49
N GLU A 179 6.83 -18.84 9.08
CA GLU A 179 6.85 -20.25 8.65
C GLU A 179 7.42 -20.43 7.23
N ALA A 180 7.37 -19.42 6.38
CA ALA A 180 7.84 -19.46 4.99
C ALA A 180 9.34 -19.15 4.80
N GLN A 181 10.10 -18.94 5.88
CA GLN A 181 11.54 -18.67 5.80
C GLN A 181 12.36 -19.89 6.27
N PRO A 182 13.24 -20.43 5.39
CA PRO A 182 14.17 -21.51 5.77
C PRO A 182 15.25 -21.01 6.73
#